data_8016ed1685327c959ec7e945269e6237
#
_entry.id   8016ed1685327c959ec7e945269e6237
#
_cell.length_a   1.000
_cell.length_b   1.000
_cell.length_c   1.000
_cell.angle_alpha   90.00
_cell.angle_beta   90.00
_cell.angle_gamma   90.00
#
_symmetry.space_group_name_H-M   'P 1'
#
loop_
_entity.id
_entity.type
_entity.pdbx_description
1 polymer ?
#
loop_
_entity_poly.entity_id
_entity_poly.type
_entity_poly.pdbx_seq_one_letter_code
_entity_poly.pdbx_strand_id
1 'polypeptide(L)'
;MSFRTGDYTYFNGHVTYISQSTLDFVIDVGKFCSVAHNVRFLIDLNHDYNRFSTYPFFEKFGWTECEKINYSNGIPSVGNDVWIAGDVIINSGVHIGDGAVIAGQSVVTKDVEPYTIVGGNPAKVIKKRFSDDIIEQLLKYKWWDLPIDIIRTRLIPHYKDIDKFVEELKTIREEK
;
A
#
# COMPACT_ATOMS: atom_id res chain seq x y z
N MET A 1 5.50 -12.86 -12.11
CA MET A 1 5.46 -11.92 -10.97
C MET A 1 5.51 -10.50 -11.50
N SER A 2 4.55 -9.63 -11.11
CA SER A 2 4.42 -8.28 -11.67
C SER A 2 3.71 -7.33 -10.70
N PHE A 3 3.81 -6.05 -10.98
CA PHE A 3 2.93 -5.02 -10.42
C PHE A 3 1.77 -4.76 -11.39
N ARG A 4 0.56 -4.66 -10.88
CA ARG A 4 -0.60 -4.12 -11.60
C ARG A 4 -0.90 -2.75 -11.01
N THR A 5 -0.65 -1.70 -11.79
CA THR A 5 -0.84 -0.31 -11.35
C THR A 5 -2.10 0.28 -11.95
N GLY A 6 -2.81 1.05 -11.15
CA GLY A 6 -3.85 1.94 -11.64
C GLY A 6 -3.29 3.14 -12.41
N ASP A 7 -4.18 3.86 -13.09
CA ASP A 7 -3.83 5.02 -13.90
C ASP A 7 -3.11 6.08 -13.07
N TYR A 8 -2.17 6.81 -13.71
CA TYR A 8 -1.41 7.92 -13.13
C TYR A 8 -0.52 7.55 -11.94
N THR A 9 -0.34 6.25 -11.64
CA THR A 9 0.64 5.77 -10.67
C THR A 9 2.01 5.71 -11.29
N TYR A 10 3.01 6.17 -10.55
CA TYR A 10 4.40 6.13 -11.02
C TYR A 10 5.36 5.62 -9.94
N PHE A 11 6.42 4.98 -10.41
CA PHE A 11 7.55 4.56 -9.63
C PHE A 11 8.77 5.43 -9.95
N ASN A 12 9.31 6.08 -8.95
CA ASN A 12 10.50 6.92 -9.10
C ASN A 12 11.75 6.15 -8.63
N GLY A 13 12.29 5.33 -9.51
CA GLY A 13 13.46 4.51 -9.24
C GLY A 13 13.14 3.02 -9.02
N HIS A 14 14.02 2.34 -8.28
CA HIS A 14 13.96 0.90 -8.12
C HIS A 14 12.90 0.48 -7.10
N VAL A 15 11.89 -0.23 -7.56
CA VAL A 15 10.86 -0.85 -6.71
C VAL A 15 10.90 -2.33 -6.96
N THR A 16 11.03 -3.13 -5.92
CA THR A 16 11.23 -4.57 -6.01
C THR A 16 10.28 -5.34 -5.09
N TYR A 17 10.14 -6.61 -5.38
CA TYR A 17 9.58 -7.58 -4.46
C TYR A 17 10.61 -8.66 -4.17
N ILE A 18 10.53 -9.29 -3.00
CA ILE A 18 11.38 -10.40 -2.60
C ILE A 18 10.49 -11.58 -2.27
N SER A 19 10.67 -12.68 -3.00
CA SER A 19 9.94 -13.93 -2.81
C SER A 19 10.86 -15.11 -3.05
N GLN A 20 10.63 -16.20 -2.34
CA GLN A 20 11.22 -17.53 -2.59
C GLN A 20 10.29 -18.41 -3.41
N SER A 21 9.03 -18.02 -3.59
CA SER A 21 8.06 -18.77 -4.36
C SER A 21 8.32 -18.69 -5.86
N THR A 22 8.09 -19.80 -6.54
CA THR A 22 8.04 -19.88 -8.01
C THR A 22 6.64 -19.55 -8.55
N LEU A 23 5.66 -19.29 -7.69
CA LEU A 23 4.31 -18.97 -8.08
C LEU A 23 4.23 -17.57 -8.68
N ASP A 24 3.38 -17.42 -9.69
CA ASP A 24 3.05 -16.10 -10.20
C ASP A 24 2.12 -15.37 -9.23
N PHE A 25 2.49 -14.16 -8.91
CA PHE A 25 1.64 -13.25 -8.13
C PHE A 25 1.69 -11.85 -8.72
N VAL A 26 0.68 -11.07 -8.39
CA VAL A 26 0.53 -9.68 -8.79
C VAL A 26 0.35 -8.84 -7.54
N ILE A 27 1.17 -7.81 -7.39
CA ILE A 27 0.99 -6.78 -6.36
C ILE A 27 0.15 -5.67 -6.96
N ASP A 28 -1.02 -5.44 -6.38
CA ASP A 28 -1.92 -4.37 -6.80
C ASP A 28 -1.52 -3.05 -6.17
N VAL A 29 -1.40 -2.03 -7.00
CA VAL A 29 -1.17 -0.63 -6.61
C VAL A 29 -2.22 0.22 -7.30
N GLY A 30 -3.01 0.94 -6.53
CA GLY A 30 -4.11 1.76 -7.03
C GLY A 30 -3.69 2.90 -7.94
N LYS A 31 -4.62 3.83 -8.19
CA LYS A 31 -4.44 5.02 -9.03
C LYS A 31 -3.75 6.15 -8.27
N PHE A 32 -3.08 7.03 -9.00
CA PHE A 32 -2.47 8.27 -8.47
C PHE A 32 -1.46 8.06 -7.35
N CYS A 33 -0.82 6.89 -7.27
CA CYS A 33 0.19 6.60 -6.28
C CYS A 33 1.56 7.16 -6.69
N SER A 34 2.28 7.65 -5.70
CA SER A 34 3.67 8.09 -5.82
C SER A 34 4.56 7.15 -5.03
N VAL A 35 5.38 6.34 -5.70
CA VAL A 35 6.27 5.38 -5.05
C VAL A 35 7.71 5.76 -5.34
N ALA A 36 8.46 6.08 -4.29
CA ALA A 36 9.85 6.51 -4.41
C ALA A 36 10.80 5.31 -4.63
N HIS A 37 12.11 5.60 -4.69
CA HIS A 37 13.15 4.61 -4.92
C HIS A 37 13.33 3.65 -3.75
N ASN A 38 13.86 2.46 -4.05
CA ASN A 38 14.26 1.43 -3.09
C ASN A 38 13.12 0.96 -2.17
N VAL A 39 11.90 0.87 -2.71
CA VAL A 39 10.76 0.27 -2.00
C VAL A 39 10.75 -1.24 -2.25
N ARG A 40 10.62 -2.03 -1.19
CA ARG A 40 10.66 -3.50 -1.24
C ARG A 40 9.40 -4.11 -0.65
N PHE A 41 8.75 -4.96 -1.43
CA PHE A 41 7.60 -5.75 -0.99
C PHE A 41 8.07 -7.17 -0.67
N LEU A 42 7.85 -7.63 0.57
CA LEU A 42 8.17 -8.99 0.99
C LEU A 42 6.92 -9.86 0.83
N ILE A 43 7.06 -11.05 0.26
CA ILE A 43 5.90 -11.90 -0.08
C ILE A 43 5.80 -13.11 0.83
N ASP A 44 6.88 -13.89 0.95
CA ASP A 44 6.85 -15.23 1.55
C ASP A 44 8.15 -15.60 2.28
N LEU A 45 8.76 -14.61 2.94
CA LEU A 45 10.05 -14.77 3.60
C LEU A 45 9.95 -15.12 5.10
N ASN A 46 8.74 -15.44 5.58
CA ASN A 46 8.54 -15.73 6.99
C ASN A 46 8.85 -17.18 7.33
N HIS A 47 9.31 -17.41 8.57
CA HIS A 47 9.44 -18.71 9.18
C HIS A 47 8.44 -18.85 10.32
N ASP A 48 7.95 -20.05 10.57
CA ASP A 48 7.11 -20.33 11.73
C ASP A 48 8.00 -20.41 12.99
N TYR A 49 7.92 -19.39 13.82
CA TYR A 49 8.69 -19.29 15.06
C TYR A 49 8.03 -20.00 16.25
N ASN A 50 6.84 -20.60 16.06
CA ASN A 50 6.16 -21.39 17.10
C ASN A 50 6.61 -22.85 17.14
N ARG A 51 7.48 -23.26 16.18
CA ARG A 51 8.10 -24.59 16.16
C ARG A 51 9.32 -24.63 17.09
N PHE A 52 9.76 -25.85 17.45
CA PHE A 52 10.99 -26.01 18.26
C PHE A 52 12.23 -25.42 17.57
N SER A 53 12.22 -25.28 16.27
CA SER A 53 13.27 -24.65 15.47
C SER A 53 12.66 -23.90 14.27
N THR A 54 13.23 -22.76 13.93
CA THR A 54 12.91 -22.01 12.70
C THR A 54 13.64 -22.54 11.49
N TYR A 55 14.53 -23.55 11.64
CA TYR A 55 15.33 -24.09 10.54
C TYR A 55 14.45 -24.90 9.57
N PRO A 56 14.61 -24.71 8.23
CA PRO A 56 13.79 -25.34 7.23
C PRO A 56 14.28 -26.78 6.91
N PHE A 57 14.06 -27.72 7.81
CA PHE A 57 14.53 -29.10 7.68
C PHE A 57 13.98 -29.80 6.44
N PHE A 58 12.72 -29.59 6.09
CA PHE A 58 12.13 -30.16 4.87
C PHE A 58 12.89 -29.70 3.63
N GLU A 59 13.10 -28.38 3.48
CA GLU A 59 13.72 -27.78 2.30
C GLU A 59 15.22 -28.11 2.18
N LYS A 60 15.88 -28.30 3.32
CA LYS A 60 17.35 -28.52 3.36
C LYS A 60 17.75 -29.97 3.33
N PHE A 61 16.95 -30.85 3.92
CA PHE A 61 17.26 -32.28 4.05
C PHE A 61 16.24 -33.21 3.40
N GLY A 62 15.11 -32.67 2.92
CA GLY A 62 14.03 -33.48 2.37
C GLY A 62 13.31 -34.34 3.42
N TRP A 63 13.37 -33.96 4.70
CA TRP A 63 12.73 -34.72 5.77
C TRP A 63 11.21 -34.52 5.73
N THR A 64 10.50 -35.56 5.31
CA THR A 64 9.05 -35.53 5.09
C THR A 64 8.25 -35.52 6.39
N GLU A 65 8.85 -35.83 7.51
CA GLU A 65 8.28 -35.69 8.85
C GLU A 65 8.13 -34.22 9.29
N CYS A 66 8.83 -33.32 8.60
CA CYS A 66 8.72 -31.88 8.79
C CYS A 66 7.81 -31.28 7.72
N GLU A 67 6.99 -30.33 8.11
CA GLU A 67 6.21 -29.58 7.14
C GLU A 67 7.07 -28.58 6.38
N LYS A 68 6.73 -28.38 5.11
CA LYS A 68 7.31 -27.33 4.29
C LYS A 68 7.10 -25.96 4.92
N ILE A 69 8.20 -25.17 5.02
CA ILE A 69 8.10 -23.78 5.46
C ILE A 69 7.76 -22.94 4.23
N ASN A 70 6.51 -22.62 4.09
CA ASN A 70 6.06 -21.67 3.07
C ASN A 70 5.09 -20.70 3.73
N TYR A 71 5.62 -19.81 4.59
CA TYR A 71 4.80 -18.93 5.39
C TYR A 71 4.73 -17.55 4.75
N SER A 72 3.60 -17.32 4.08
CA SER A 72 3.21 -16.00 3.59
C SER A 72 1.94 -15.57 4.31
N ASN A 73 1.89 -14.33 4.76
CA ASN A 73 0.65 -13.71 5.25
C ASN A 73 -0.25 -13.21 4.11
N GLY A 74 0.16 -13.45 2.87
CA GLY A 74 -0.52 -12.98 1.68
C GLY A 74 0.30 -11.99 0.87
N ILE A 75 -0.27 -11.55 -0.23
CA ILE A 75 0.33 -10.58 -1.14
C ILE A 75 0.01 -9.18 -0.62
N PRO A 76 1.02 -8.30 -0.45
CA PRO A 76 0.76 -6.90 -0.10
C PRO A 76 -0.04 -6.20 -1.19
N SER A 77 -0.81 -5.20 -0.79
CA SER A 77 -1.56 -4.35 -1.73
C SER A 77 -1.56 -2.89 -1.30
N VAL A 78 -1.72 -2.01 -2.27
CA VAL A 78 -1.69 -0.55 -2.07
C VAL A 78 -2.94 0.05 -2.69
N GLY A 79 -3.66 0.85 -1.93
CA GLY A 79 -4.83 1.60 -2.37
C GLY A 79 -4.49 2.74 -3.34
N ASN A 80 -5.40 3.69 -3.49
CA ASN A 80 -5.27 4.85 -4.37
C ASN A 80 -4.71 6.06 -3.62
N ASP A 81 -4.11 7.03 -4.31
CA ASP A 81 -3.56 8.27 -3.73
C ASP A 81 -2.53 8.01 -2.62
N VAL A 82 -1.79 6.91 -2.69
CA VAL A 82 -0.80 6.55 -1.67
C VAL A 82 0.56 7.15 -2.03
N TRP A 83 1.23 7.72 -1.01
CA TRP A 83 2.62 8.11 -1.12
C TRP A 83 3.50 7.19 -0.30
N ILE A 84 4.41 6.47 -0.96
CA ILE A 84 5.44 5.66 -0.32
C ILE A 84 6.78 6.35 -0.56
N ALA A 85 7.40 6.84 0.50
CA ALA A 85 8.70 7.49 0.44
C ALA A 85 9.84 6.48 0.24
N GLY A 86 11.08 6.95 0.12
CA GLY A 86 12.23 6.10 -0.19
C GLY A 86 12.64 5.15 0.94
N ASP A 87 13.28 4.04 0.55
CA ASP A 87 13.88 3.04 1.45
C ASP A 87 12.86 2.33 2.38
N VAL A 88 11.64 2.10 1.88
CA VAL A 88 10.55 1.47 2.63
C VAL A 88 10.52 -0.04 2.40
N ILE A 89 10.23 -0.79 3.46
CA ILE A 89 9.95 -2.23 3.41
C ILE A 89 8.48 -2.46 3.79
N ILE A 90 7.76 -3.22 2.97
CA ILE A 90 6.37 -3.60 3.19
C ILE A 90 6.32 -5.11 3.35
N ASN A 91 5.87 -5.58 4.50
CA ASN A 91 5.79 -7.00 4.82
C ASN A 91 4.64 -7.70 4.09
N SER A 92 4.72 -9.02 4.00
CA SER A 92 3.71 -9.89 3.40
C SER A 92 2.34 -9.68 4.04
N GLY A 93 1.30 -9.68 3.20
CA GLY A 93 -0.09 -9.54 3.60
C GLY A 93 -0.52 -8.15 4.04
N VAL A 94 0.40 -7.17 4.06
CA VAL A 94 0.06 -5.79 4.45
C VAL A 94 -0.80 -5.12 3.38
N HIS A 95 -1.91 -4.53 3.82
CA HIS A 95 -2.74 -3.64 3.01
C HIS A 95 -2.49 -2.18 3.39
N ILE A 96 -2.18 -1.33 2.40
CA ILE A 96 -2.03 0.11 2.58
C ILE A 96 -3.27 0.79 2.03
N GLY A 97 -4.06 1.42 2.90
CA GLY A 97 -5.32 2.08 2.57
C GLY A 97 -5.16 3.31 1.68
N ASP A 98 -6.26 3.71 1.04
CA ASP A 98 -6.32 4.87 0.16
C ASP A 98 -5.82 6.14 0.86
N GLY A 99 -5.06 6.94 0.16
CA GLY A 99 -4.56 8.22 0.67
C GLY A 99 -3.51 8.11 1.78
N ALA A 100 -3.04 6.91 2.12
CA ALA A 100 -2.02 6.74 3.15
C ALA A 100 -0.65 7.30 2.74
N VAL A 101 0.15 7.61 3.73
CA VAL A 101 1.54 8.07 3.55
C VAL A 101 2.48 7.21 4.37
N ILE A 102 3.47 6.62 3.71
CA ILE A 102 4.52 5.84 4.35
C ILE A 102 5.80 6.68 4.35
N ALA A 103 6.23 7.08 5.54
CA ALA A 103 7.45 7.87 5.72
C ALA A 103 8.69 7.06 5.31
N GLY A 104 9.73 7.76 4.87
CA GLY A 104 10.99 7.14 4.43
C GLY A 104 11.63 6.28 5.52
N GLN A 105 12.36 5.24 5.08
CA GLN A 105 13.09 4.30 5.95
C GLN A 105 12.18 3.53 6.92
N SER A 106 10.92 3.33 6.56
CA SER A 106 9.93 2.63 7.39
C SER A 106 9.88 1.14 7.07
N VAL A 107 9.56 0.33 8.09
CA VAL A 107 9.23 -1.09 7.94
C VAL A 107 7.77 -1.30 8.32
N VAL A 108 6.91 -1.46 7.32
CA VAL A 108 5.46 -1.60 7.49
C VAL A 108 5.13 -3.07 7.76
N THR A 109 4.71 -3.36 8.98
CA THR A 109 4.45 -4.74 9.45
C THR A 109 2.97 -5.04 9.71
N LYS A 110 2.10 -4.03 9.57
CA LYS A 110 0.65 -4.13 9.77
C LYS A 110 -0.05 -3.26 8.75
N ASP A 111 -1.32 -3.52 8.52
CA ASP A 111 -2.18 -2.70 7.67
C ASP A 111 -2.14 -1.23 8.08
N VAL A 112 -2.26 -0.38 7.09
CA VAL A 112 -2.28 1.08 7.26
C VAL A 112 -3.67 1.59 6.87
N GLU A 113 -4.32 2.20 7.85
CA GLU A 113 -5.65 2.79 7.63
C GLU A 113 -5.63 3.90 6.57
N PRO A 114 -6.74 4.11 5.86
CA PRO A 114 -6.83 5.17 4.87
C PRO A 114 -6.47 6.55 5.45
N TYR A 115 -5.84 7.37 4.62
CA TYR A 115 -5.42 8.74 4.95
C TYR A 115 -4.59 8.86 6.24
N THR A 116 -3.88 7.79 6.59
CA THR A 116 -3.01 7.74 7.77
C THR A 116 -1.54 7.87 7.36
N ILE A 117 -0.80 8.67 8.11
CA ILE A 117 0.66 8.80 7.99
C ILE A 117 1.30 7.87 9.00
N VAL A 118 2.13 6.95 8.52
CA VAL A 118 2.90 6.03 9.35
C VAL A 118 4.39 6.16 9.10
N GLY A 119 5.21 5.82 10.10
CA GLY A 119 6.66 5.87 9.94
C GLY A 119 7.41 5.10 11.02
N GLY A 120 8.67 4.78 10.75
CA GLY A 120 9.58 4.11 11.67
C GLY A 120 9.73 2.61 11.43
N ASN A 121 10.51 1.95 12.29
CA ASN A 121 10.76 0.50 12.27
C ASN A 121 10.54 -0.10 13.67
N PRO A 122 9.45 -0.88 13.90
CA PRO A 122 8.30 -1.04 12.99
C PRO A 122 7.52 0.27 12.83
N ALA A 123 6.88 0.44 11.66
CA ALA A 123 6.08 1.62 11.38
C ALA A 123 4.89 1.75 12.36
N LYS A 124 4.68 2.95 12.84
CA LYS A 124 3.59 3.31 13.73
C LYS A 124 2.86 4.54 13.20
N VAL A 125 1.60 4.67 13.57
CA VAL A 125 0.79 5.84 13.24
C VAL A 125 1.43 7.10 13.82
N ILE A 126 1.64 8.09 12.95
CA ILE A 126 2.08 9.42 13.32
C ILE A 126 0.85 10.33 13.50
N LYS A 127 -0.03 10.36 12.48
CA LYS A 127 -1.30 11.11 12.50
C LYS A 127 -2.17 10.73 11.32
N LYS A 128 -3.44 11.12 11.35
CA LYS A 128 -4.30 11.20 10.16
C LYS A 128 -4.00 12.45 9.35
N ARG A 129 -4.21 12.40 8.03
CA ARG A 129 -4.08 13.57 7.13
C ARG A 129 -5.18 14.59 7.37
N PHE A 130 -6.39 14.11 7.63
CA PHE A 130 -7.63 14.89 7.76
C PHE A 130 -8.46 14.39 8.94
N SER A 131 -9.56 15.08 9.25
CA SER A 131 -10.59 14.62 10.19
C SER A 131 -11.32 13.39 9.67
N ASP A 132 -11.94 12.62 10.56
CA ASP A 132 -12.66 11.41 10.20
C ASP A 132 -13.80 11.69 9.22
N ASP A 133 -14.54 12.80 9.40
CA ASP A 133 -15.62 13.22 8.51
C ASP A 133 -15.14 13.51 7.07
N ILE A 134 -13.98 14.13 6.94
CA ILE A 134 -13.35 14.39 5.63
C ILE A 134 -12.88 13.07 5.00
N ILE A 135 -12.27 12.20 5.77
CA ILE A 135 -11.81 10.88 5.29
C ILE A 135 -12.98 10.05 4.79
N GLU A 136 -14.09 10.00 5.53
CA GLU A 136 -15.31 9.30 5.13
C GLU A 136 -15.82 9.79 3.78
N GLN A 137 -15.87 11.11 3.59
CA GLN A 137 -16.33 11.70 2.33
C GLN A 137 -15.39 11.39 1.17
N LEU A 138 -14.07 11.48 1.37
CA LEU A 138 -13.07 11.14 0.35
C LEU A 138 -13.18 9.67 -0.09
N LEU A 139 -13.36 8.74 0.87
CA LEU A 139 -13.56 7.32 0.60
C LEU A 139 -14.90 7.03 -0.08
N LYS A 140 -15.94 7.79 0.24
CA LYS A 140 -17.28 7.66 -0.37
C LYS A 140 -17.28 8.13 -1.82
N TYR A 141 -16.70 9.30 -2.08
CA TYR A 141 -16.80 9.94 -3.39
C TYR A 141 -15.67 9.59 -4.34
N LYS A 142 -14.55 9.04 -3.86
CA LYS A 142 -13.45 8.45 -4.66
C LYS A 142 -13.03 9.35 -5.82
N TRP A 143 -12.39 10.48 -5.52
CA TRP A 143 -12.00 11.47 -6.52
C TRP A 143 -11.12 10.89 -7.64
N TRP A 144 -10.32 9.86 -7.35
CA TRP A 144 -9.45 9.15 -8.29
C TRP A 144 -10.20 8.35 -9.37
N ASP A 145 -11.52 8.22 -9.26
CA ASP A 145 -12.39 7.58 -10.27
C ASP A 145 -13.08 8.60 -11.18
N LEU A 146 -12.74 9.89 -11.08
CA LEU A 146 -13.23 10.92 -11.98
C LEU A 146 -12.35 11.01 -13.23
N PRO A 147 -12.92 11.44 -14.38
CA PRO A 147 -12.13 11.79 -15.56
C PRO A 147 -11.08 12.84 -15.24
N ILE A 148 -9.90 12.74 -15.87
CA ILE A 148 -8.76 13.62 -15.59
C ILE A 148 -9.04 15.10 -15.87
N ASP A 149 -9.84 15.38 -16.88
CA ASP A 149 -10.27 16.72 -17.25
C ASP A 149 -11.18 17.34 -16.17
N ILE A 150 -12.06 16.56 -15.58
CA ILE A 150 -12.88 16.98 -14.43
C ILE A 150 -12.01 17.26 -13.20
N ILE A 151 -11.05 16.37 -12.90
CA ILE A 151 -10.09 16.61 -11.82
C ILE A 151 -9.37 17.93 -12.04
N ARG A 152 -8.84 18.16 -13.28
CA ARG A 152 -8.10 19.36 -13.62
C ARG A 152 -8.93 20.62 -13.51
N THR A 153 -10.16 20.61 -14.02
CA THR A 153 -10.96 21.83 -14.18
C THR A 153 -11.77 22.18 -12.93
N ARG A 154 -12.19 21.17 -12.16
CA ARG A 154 -13.07 21.36 -11.02
C ARG A 154 -12.39 21.15 -9.67
N LEU A 155 -11.52 20.16 -9.50
CA LEU A 155 -10.91 19.85 -8.21
C LEU A 155 -9.58 20.58 -7.98
N ILE A 156 -8.70 20.69 -8.98
CA ILE A 156 -7.40 21.35 -8.84
C ILE A 156 -7.50 22.81 -8.37
N PRO A 157 -8.52 23.62 -8.74
CA PRO A 157 -8.67 24.93 -8.16
C PRO A 157 -8.78 24.98 -6.62
N HIS A 158 -9.16 23.87 -6.00
CA HIS A 158 -9.36 23.72 -4.56
C HIS A 158 -8.28 22.88 -3.87
N TYR A 159 -7.16 22.51 -4.54
CA TYR A 159 -6.21 21.52 -4.03
C TYR A 159 -5.52 21.90 -2.70
N LYS A 160 -5.56 23.17 -2.28
CA LYS A 160 -5.05 23.64 -0.99
C LYS A 160 -6.11 23.82 0.09
N ASP A 161 -7.40 23.64 -0.25
CA ASP A 161 -8.52 23.84 0.64
C ASP A 161 -9.35 22.56 0.63
N ILE A 162 -9.12 21.70 1.61
CA ILE A 162 -9.73 20.39 1.64
C ILE A 162 -11.25 20.44 1.79
N ASP A 163 -11.78 21.43 2.51
CA ASP A 163 -13.22 21.57 2.71
C ASP A 163 -13.91 21.92 1.39
N LYS A 164 -13.39 22.90 0.66
CA LYS A 164 -13.89 23.25 -0.68
C LYS A 164 -13.68 22.11 -1.68
N PHE A 165 -12.55 21.39 -1.59
CA PHE A 165 -12.31 20.23 -2.43
C PHE A 165 -13.39 19.17 -2.25
N VAL A 166 -13.75 18.84 -1.01
CA VAL A 166 -14.76 17.83 -0.70
C VAL A 166 -16.17 18.31 -1.07
N GLU A 167 -16.48 19.58 -0.87
CA GLU A 167 -17.76 20.18 -1.28
C GLU A 167 -17.95 20.08 -2.80
N GLU A 168 -16.94 20.47 -3.56
CA GLU A 168 -16.95 20.36 -5.02
C GLU A 168 -17.03 18.91 -5.50
N LEU A 169 -16.26 18.01 -4.87
CA LEU A 169 -16.30 16.58 -5.18
C LEU A 169 -17.68 15.97 -4.96
N LYS A 170 -18.35 16.36 -3.88
CA LYS A 170 -19.75 15.98 -3.60
C LYS A 170 -20.68 16.48 -4.70
N THR A 171 -20.57 17.76 -5.06
CA THR A 171 -21.37 18.36 -6.14
C THR A 171 -21.23 17.60 -7.45
N ILE A 172 -19.99 17.29 -7.86
CA ILE A 172 -19.73 16.51 -9.09
C ILE A 172 -20.41 15.13 -9.05
N ARG A 173 -20.42 14.47 -7.91
CA ARG A 173 -21.00 13.13 -7.78
C ARG A 173 -22.53 13.14 -7.71
N GLU A 174 -23.12 14.23 -7.28
CA GLU A 174 -24.57 14.41 -7.19
C GLU A 174 -25.17 14.93 -8.52
N GLU A 175 -24.38 15.51 -9.42
CA GLU A 175 -24.78 15.94 -10.78
C GLU A 175 -25.05 14.77 -11.74
N LYS A 176 -24.81 13.52 -11.34
CA LYS A 176 -25.07 12.29 -12.11
C LYS A 176 -26.41 11.67 -11.75
#